data_04c4fd5ac7a96e3c43e5e81e9d328d42
#
_entry.id   04c4fd5ac7a96e3c43e5e81e9d328d42
#
_cell.length_a   1.000
_cell.length_b   1.000
_cell.length_c   1.000
_cell.angle_alpha   90.00
_cell.angle_beta   90.00
_cell.angle_gamma   90.00
#
_symmetry.space_group_name_H-M   'P 1'
#
loop_
_entity.id
_entity.type
_entity.pdbx_description
1 polymer ?
#
loop_
_entity_poly.entity_id
_entity_poly.type
_entity_poly.pdbx_seq_one_letter_code
_entity_poly.pdbx_strand_id
1 'polypeptide(L)'
;MGSAQLEKSLGMKTVHQLGFVKLLDVMGSDEEVENAARISYGKGTRKVSQTRNLIRYLIRHKHTSPLEMCEVKFHIKLPIFIMRQLVRHRMANLNEYSGRYSIMSDEFYLPEADYLQKQSTTNNQGREEVIPNKGLLQFEFNRIYDGAQIAYENLLNHELTMENADKGIQDLKILLVRFLESYS
;
A
#
# COMPACT_ATOMS: atom_id res chain seq x y z
N MET A 1 8.48 -23.28 0.08
CA MET A 1 8.35 -22.89 1.51
C MET A 1 6.88 -22.99 1.86
N GLY A 2 6.52 -23.67 2.94
CA GLY A 2 5.13 -23.73 3.39
C GLY A 2 4.65 -22.37 3.95
N SER A 3 3.33 -22.13 3.96
CA SER A 3 2.72 -20.88 4.45
C SER A 3 3.23 -20.46 5.84
N ALA A 4 3.35 -21.40 6.77
CA ALA A 4 3.84 -21.15 8.13
C ALA A 4 5.29 -20.64 8.20
N GLN A 5 6.16 -21.04 7.26
CA GLN A 5 7.53 -20.51 7.19
C GLN A 5 7.58 -19.10 6.60
N LEU A 6 6.71 -18.81 5.64
CA LEU A 6 6.52 -17.46 5.07
C LEU A 6 5.95 -16.50 6.11
N GLU A 7 4.94 -16.91 6.86
CA GLU A 7 4.37 -16.13 7.97
C GLU A 7 5.42 -15.79 9.02
N LYS A 8 6.26 -16.76 9.41
CA LYS A 8 7.33 -16.57 10.39
C LYS A 8 8.46 -15.66 9.87
N SER A 9 8.74 -15.68 8.56
CA SER A 9 9.81 -14.90 7.95
C SER A 9 9.38 -13.49 7.58
N LEU A 10 8.12 -13.29 7.16
CA LEU A 10 7.60 -12.00 6.72
C LEU A 10 6.94 -11.21 7.84
N GLY A 11 6.31 -11.87 8.85
CA GLY A 11 5.72 -11.22 10.01
C GLY A 11 4.99 -9.93 9.70
N MET A 12 4.87 -9.07 10.67
CA MET A 12 4.46 -7.68 10.49
C MET A 12 5.72 -6.81 10.31
N LYS A 13 5.79 -6.10 9.18
CA LYS A 13 6.83 -5.09 8.93
C LYS A 13 6.22 -3.71 9.09
N THR A 14 6.76 -2.93 10.00
CA THR A 14 6.44 -1.49 10.11
C THR A 14 7.07 -0.74 8.95
N VAL A 15 6.31 0.21 8.40
CA VAL A 15 6.74 1.09 7.32
C VAL A 15 6.39 2.51 7.76
N HIS A 16 7.39 3.39 7.87
CA HIS A 16 7.28 4.68 8.52
C HIS A 16 6.63 4.61 9.92
N GLN A 17 6.22 5.73 10.51
CA GLN A 17 5.78 5.79 11.92
C GLN A 17 4.48 5.04 12.17
N LEU A 18 3.53 5.06 11.24
CA LEU A 18 2.15 4.59 11.44
C LEU A 18 1.74 3.43 10.53
N GLY A 19 2.53 3.13 9.51
CA GLY A 19 2.20 2.13 8.51
C GLY A 19 2.75 0.75 8.83
N PHE A 20 2.13 -0.25 8.28
CA PHE A 20 2.62 -1.62 8.32
C PHE A 20 2.13 -2.46 7.15
N VAL A 21 2.86 -3.53 6.89
CA VAL A 21 2.46 -4.64 6.02
C VAL A 21 2.54 -5.93 6.82
N LYS A 22 1.43 -6.67 6.91
CA LYS A 22 1.35 -7.94 7.60
C LYS A 22 0.82 -9.00 6.65
N LEU A 23 1.54 -10.12 6.52
CA LEU A 23 1.04 -11.29 5.83
C LEU A 23 -0.05 -11.94 6.68
N LEU A 24 -1.23 -12.18 6.09
CA LEU A 24 -2.35 -12.86 6.75
C LEU A 24 -2.46 -14.30 6.32
N ASP A 25 -2.31 -14.57 5.01
CA ASP A 25 -2.56 -15.88 4.45
C ASP A 25 -1.84 -16.05 3.11
N VAL A 26 -1.54 -17.29 2.75
CA VAL A 26 -0.95 -17.68 1.47
C VAL A 26 -1.64 -18.92 0.96
N MET A 27 -2.21 -18.85 -0.22
CA MET A 27 -2.70 -20.01 -0.96
C MET A 27 -1.70 -20.34 -2.06
N GLY A 28 -1.21 -21.59 -2.06
CA GLY A 28 -0.27 -22.07 -3.06
C GLY A 28 1.18 -22.16 -2.59
N SER A 29 1.99 -22.75 -3.46
CA SER A 29 3.43 -22.96 -3.27
C SER A 29 4.15 -23.08 -4.60
N ASP A 30 5.47 -23.10 -4.58
CA ASP A 30 6.28 -23.33 -5.77
C ASP A 30 5.93 -24.67 -6.46
N GLU A 31 5.61 -25.70 -5.66
CA GLU A 31 5.19 -27.00 -6.17
C GLU A 31 3.83 -26.93 -6.87
N GLU A 32 2.91 -26.13 -6.37
CA GLU A 32 1.60 -25.95 -7.01
C GLU A 32 1.70 -25.18 -8.32
N VAL A 33 2.56 -24.19 -8.41
CA VAL A 33 2.90 -23.52 -9.67
C VAL A 33 3.49 -24.53 -10.67
N GLU A 34 4.41 -25.40 -10.24
CA GLU A 34 4.95 -26.46 -11.06
C GLU A 34 3.85 -27.43 -11.53
N ASN A 35 2.99 -27.88 -10.64
CA ASN A 35 1.89 -28.78 -10.95
C ASN A 35 0.93 -28.15 -11.96
N ALA A 36 0.53 -26.90 -11.73
CA ALA A 36 -0.32 -26.16 -12.67
C ALA A 36 0.30 -26.05 -14.09
N ALA A 37 1.58 -25.73 -14.15
CA ALA A 37 2.29 -25.67 -15.44
C ALA A 37 2.36 -27.04 -16.12
N ARG A 38 2.46 -28.13 -15.38
CA ARG A 38 2.56 -29.49 -15.90
C ARG A 38 1.24 -30.10 -16.36
N ILE A 39 0.11 -29.58 -15.93
CA ILE A 39 -1.22 -30.04 -16.38
C ILE A 39 -1.32 -30.03 -17.91
N SER A 40 -0.70 -29.05 -18.57
CA SER A 40 -0.71 -28.91 -20.02
C SER A 40 -0.02 -30.06 -20.77
N TYR A 41 0.81 -30.84 -20.11
CA TYR A 41 1.56 -31.94 -20.73
C TYR A 41 0.92 -33.31 -20.55
N GLY A 42 -0.20 -33.41 -19.80
CA GLY A 42 -0.91 -34.66 -19.57
C GLY A 42 -0.20 -35.64 -18.61
N LYS A 43 -0.83 -36.80 -18.42
CA LYS A 43 -0.28 -37.84 -17.53
C LYS A 43 0.98 -38.47 -18.10
N GLY A 44 2.00 -38.64 -17.28
CA GLY A 44 3.22 -39.37 -17.63
C GLY A 44 4.41 -38.52 -18.07
N THR A 45 4.29 -37.18 -18.02
CA THR A 45 5.43 -36.31 -18.32
C THR A 45 6.50 -36.40 -17.22
N ARG A 46 7.70 -36.83 -17.61
CA ARG A 46 8.83 -36.93 -16.69
C ARG A 46 9.27 -35.56 -16.21
N LYS A 47 9.54 -35.43 -14.91
CA LYS A 47 10.13 -34.21 -14.31
C LYS A 47 11.55 -34.02 -14.88
N VAL A 48 11.71 -33.08 -15.81
CA VAL A 48 12.99 -32.83 -16.50
C VAL A 48 13.80 -31.75 -15.82
N SER A 49 13.15 -30.85 -15.06
CA SER A 49 13.79 -29.72 -14.41
C SER A 49 13.41 -29.61 -12.94
N GLN A 50 14.27 -28.99 -12.13
CA GLN A 50 13.92 -28.61 -10.77
C GLN A 50 12.84 -27.52 -10.79
N THR A 51 11.92 -27.54 -9.82
CA THR A 51 10.83 -26.59 -9.63
C THR A 51 11.27 -25.13 -9.81
N ARG A 52 12.36 -24.74 -9.16
CA ARG A 52 12.92 -23.39 -9.25
C ARG A 52 13.29 -22.98 -10.67
N ASN A 53 13.85 -23.87 -11.48
CA ASN A 53 14.25 -23.59 -12.86
C ASN A 53 13.02 -23.43 -13.75
N LEU A 54 11.99 -24.25 -13.54
CA LEU A 54 10.73 -24.12 -14.26
C LEU A 54 10.05 -22.78 -13.95
N ILE A 55 9.94 -22.39 -12.71
CA ILE A 55 9.35 -21.10 -12.32
C ILE A 55 10.10 -19.92 -12.96
N ARG A 56 11.44 -19.93 -12.91
CA ARG A 56 12.26 -18.93 -13.59
C ARG A 56 12.03 -18.88 -15.09
N TYR A 57 11.85 -20.03 -15.72
CA TYR A 57 11.50 -20.12 -17.13
C TYR A 57 10.15 -19.50 -17.40
N LEU A 58 9.11 -19.85 -16.65
CA LEU A 58 7.76 -19.31 -16.78
C LEU A 58 7.75 -17.76 -16.66
N ILE A 59 8.43 -17.22 -15.66
CA ILE A 59 8.54 -15.76 -15.46
C ILE A 59 9.26 -15.11 -16.65
N ARG A 60 10.40 -15.64 -17.08
CA ARG A 60 11.19 -15.09 -18.19
C ARG A 60 10.40 -15.05 -19.49
N HIS A 61 9.60 -16.07 -19.75
CA HIS A 61 8.79 -16.19 -20.97
C HIS A 61 7.37 -15.64 -20.80
N LYS A 62 7.06 -15.00 -19.68
CA LYS A 62 5.75 -14.40 -19.38
C LYS A 62 4.59 -15.40 -19.45
N HIS A 63 4.83 -16.65 -19.08
CA HIS A 63 3.79 -17.65 -18.88
C HIS A 63 3.20 -17.50 -17.50
N THR A 64 2.23 -16.60 -17.34
CA THR A 64 1.73 -16.15 -16.02
C THR A 64 0.66 -17.04 -15.41
N SER A 65 -0.14 -17.73 -16.24
CA SER A 65 -1.29 -18.53 -15.77
C SER A 65 -0.96 -19.52 -14.64
N PRO A 66 0.16 -20.26 -14.63
CA PRO A 66 0.48 -21.12 -13.48
C PRO A 66 0.77 -20.34 -12.20
N LEU A 67 1.27 -19.10 -12.29
CA LEU A 67 1.54 -18.24 -11.15
C LEU A 67 0.26 -17.67 -10.56
N GLU A 68 -0.77 -17.51 -11.38
CA GLU A 68 -2.11 -17.01 -10.97
C GLU A 68 -2.90 -18.03 -10.13
N MET A 69 -2.40 -19.29 -10.02
CA MET A 69 -2.93 -20.31 -9.11
C MET A 69 -2.51 -20.11 -7.65
N CYS A 70 -1.72 -19.08 -7.36
CA CYS A 70 -1.27 -18.75 -6.02
C CYS A 70 -1.78 -17.36 -5.63
N GLU A 71 -2.21 -17.22 -4.38
CA GLU A 71 -2.70 -15.97 -3.83
C GLU A 71 -1.97 -15.63 -2.53
N VAL A 72 -1.81 -14.33 -2.27
CA VAL A 72 -1.22 -13.83 -1.04
C VAL A 72 -2.14 -12.76 -0.46
N LYS A 73 -2.51 -12.91 0.80
CA LYS A 73 -3.37 -11.96 1.51
C LYS A 73 -2.57 -11.13 2.49
N PHE A 74 -2.64 -9.82 2.34
CA PHE A 74 -1.98 -8.87 3.22
C PHE A 74 -2.99 -8.01 3.97
N HIS A 75 -2.67 -7.67 5.22
CA HIS A 75 -3.24 -6.54 5.93
C HIS A 75 -2.23 -5.39 5.85
N ILE A 76 -2.66 -4.29 5.26
CA ILE A 76 -1.78 -3.14 5.00
C ILE A 76 -2.41 -1.90 5.63
N LYS A 77 -1.60 -1.14 6.37
CA LYS A 77 -1.93 0.22 6.81
C LYS A 77 -0.99 1.17 6.10
N LEU A 78 -1.54 2.11 5.36
CA LEU A 78 -0.76 3.04 4.54
C LEU A 78 -1.51 4.35 4.33
N PRO A 79 -0.82 5.44 4.00
CA PRO A 79 -1.45 6.70 3.65
C PRO A 79 -2.34 6.59 2.41
N ILE A 80 -3.42 7.37 2.35
CA ILE A 80 -4.41 7.30 1.28
C ILE A 80 -3.80 7.56 -0.11
N PHE A 81 -2.82 8.46 -0.22
CA PHE A 81 -2.16 8.74 -1.50
C PHE A 81 -1.35 7.55 -2.02
N ILE A 82 -0.77 6.74 -1.13
CA ILE A 82 -0.12 5.48 -1.52
C ILE A 82 -1.17 4.45 -1.94
N MET A 83 -2.32 4.40 -1.22
CA MET A 83 -3.42 3.51 -1.60
C MET A 83 -3.92 3.82 -3.02
N ARG A 84 -4.01 5.09 -3.42
CA ARG A 84 -4.39 5.50 -4.78
C ARG A 84 -3.44 4.97 -5.86
N GLN A 85 -2.17 4.74 -5.54
CA GLN A 85 -1.22 4.08 -6.43
C GLN A 85 -1.37 2.55 -6.38
N LEU A 86 -1.55 1.98 -5.19
CA LEU A 86 -1.71 0.54 -5.01
C LEU A 86 -2.92 -0.02 -5.79
N VAL A 87 -4.06 0.67 -5.78
CA VAL A 87 -5.28 0.25 -6.50
C VAL A 87 -5.11 0.20 -8.04
N ARG A 88 -4.02 0.74 -8.58
CA ARG A 88 -3.71 0.62 -10.02
C ARG A 88 -3.21 -0.79 -10.39
N HIS A 89 -2.84 -1.60 -9.43
CA HIS A 89 -2.56 -3.03 -9.60
C HIS A 89 -3.87 -3.82 -9.67
N ARG A 90 -4.47 -3.88 -10.85
CA ARG A 90 -5.84 -4.38 -11.10
C ARG A 90 -6.04 -5.86 -10.80
N MET A 91 -4.98 -6.64 -10.65
CA MET A 91 -5.06 -8.06 -10.29
C MET A 91 -5.33 -8.28 -8.79
N ALA A 92 -5.21 -7.25 -7.97
CA ALA A 92 -5.46 -7.33 -6.54
C ALA A 92 -6.94 -7.14 -6.22
N ASN A 93 -7.49 -8.01 -5.37
CA ASN A 93 -8.77 -7.79 -4.70
C ASN A 93 -8.53 -6.96 -3.44
N LEU A 94 -9.31 -5.91 -3.25
CA LEU A 94 -9.13 -4.95 -2.17
C LEU A 94 -10.39 -4.82 -1.34
N ASN A 95 -10.22 -4.70 -0.03
CA ASN A 95 -11.26 -4.31 0.91
C ASN A 95 -10.68 -3.27 1.86
N GLU A 96 -11.36 -2.15 2.01
CA GLU A 96 -10.90 -1.02 2.81
C GLU A 96 -11.75 -0.83 4.06
N TYR A 97 -11.13 -0.26 5.09
CA TYR A 97 -11.83 0.23 6.26
C TYR A 97 -12.77 1.37 5.85
N SER A 98 -14.01 1.34 6.35
CA SER A 98 -15.04 2.28 5.93
C SER A 98 -15.39 3.28 7.05
N GLY A 99 -15.21 4.56 6.79
CA GLY A 99 -15.70 5.65 7.64
C GLY A 99 -17.23 5.74 7.74
N ARG A 100 -17.97 4.98 6.92
CA ARG A 100 -19.44 4.91 7.01
C ARG A 100 -19.94 4.15 8.23
N TYR A 101 -19.13 3.21 8.73
CA TYR A 101 -19.52 2.28 9.81
C TYR A 101 -18.73 2.49 11.09
N SER A 102 -17.63 3.23 11.04
CA SER A 102 -16.75 3.43 12.17
C SER A 102 -16.10 4.80 12.11
N ILE A 103 -15.82 5.37 13.27
CA ILE A 103 -15.00 6.57 13.37
C ILE A 103 -13.59 6.22 12.91
N MET A 104 -13.06 7.01 11.98
CA MET A 104 -11.70 6.83 11.49
C MET A 104 -10.70 7.23 12.58
N SER A 105 -9.54 6.57 12.59
CA SER A 105 -8.46 6.94 13.52
C SER A 105 -7.90 8.33 13.17
N ASP A 106 -7.55 9.09 14.19
CA ASP A 106 -7.02 10.46 14.11
C ASP A 106 -5.53 10.48 13.75
N GLU A 107 -5.14 9.59 12.85
CA GLU A 107 -3.76 9.42 12.45
C GLU A 107 -3.50 10.03 11.07
N PHE A 108 -2.65 11.04 11.04
CA PHE A 108 -2.22 11.69 9.81
C PHE A 108 -0.78 11.32 9.47
N TYR A 109 -0.52 11.08 8.20
CA TYR A 109 0.84 10.87 7.75
C TYR A 109 1.62 12.19 7.80
N LEU A 110 2.67 12.23 8.61
CA LEU A 110 3.62 13.34 8.65
C LEU A 110 4.92 12.87 8.00
N PRO A 111 5.37 13.49 6.90
CA PRO A 111 6.65 13.15 6.30
C PRO A 111 7.80 13.37 7.29
N GLU A 112 8.69 12.39 7.39
CA GLU A 112 9.93 12.57 8.14
C GLU A 112 10.76 13.70 7.52
N ALA A 113 11.47 14.44 8.37
CA ALA A 113 12.20 15.62 7.95
C ALA A 113 13.17 15.37 6.77
N ASP A 114 13.72 14.17 6.69
CA ASP A 114 14.69 13.80 5.64
C ASP A 114 14.05 13.52 4.28
N TYR A 115 12.74 13.29 4.25
CA TYR A 115 11.97 13.15 3.01
C TYR A 115 11.44 14.48 2.46
N LEU A 116 11.58 15.60 3.23
CA LEU A 116 11.21 16.93 2.77
C LEU A 116 12.34 17.51 1.92
N GLN A 117 12.21 17.36 0.61
CA GLN A 117 13.19 17.75 -0.39
C GLN A 117 12.57 18.69 -1.43
N LYS A 118 13.39 19.53 -2.03
CA LYS A 118 12.97 20.37 -3.15
C LYS A 118 12.71 19.51 -4.39
N GLN A 119 11.78 19.97 -5.21
CA GLN A 119 11.55 19.40 -6.55
C GLN A 119 12.83 19.55 -7.38
N SER A 120 13.18 18.52 -8.13
CA SER A 120 14.26 18.61 -9.10
C SER A 120 13.91 19.55 -10.25
N THR A 121 14.85 20.39 -10.62
CA THR A 121 14.72 21.32 -11.76
C THR A 121 14.92 20.63 -13.11
N THR A 122 15.56 19.48 -13.12
CA THR A 122 15.91 18.72 -14.34
C THR A 122 15.05 17.50 -14.58
N ASN A 123 14.47 16.94 -13.53
CA ASN A 123 13.60 15.76 -13.59
C ASN A 123 12.34 15.99 -12.75
N ASN A 124 11.21 16.18 -13.41
CA ASN A 124 9.91 16.43 -12.76
C ASN A 124 9.44 15.34 -11.80
N GLN A 125 10.04 14.16 -11.82
CA GLN A 125 9.79 13.06 -10.88
C GLN A 125 10.90 12.91 -9.82
N GLY A 126 11.97 13.69 -9.95
CA GLY A 126 13.13 13.65 -9.08
C GLY A 126 13.03 14.62 -7.92
N ARG A 127 13.81 14.35 -6.89
CA ARG A 127 14.00 15.23 -5.74
C ARG A 127 15.48 15.62 -5.67
N GLU A 128 15.74 16.82 -5.17
CA GLU A 128 17.08 17.36 -5.05
C GLU A 128 17.41 17.64 -3.57
N GLU A 129 17.83 18.85 -3.29
CA GLU A 129 18.30 19.23 -1.96
C GLU A 129 17.21 19.13 -0.90
N VAL A 130 17.64 18.80 0.31
CA VAL A 130 16.77 18.85 1.49
C VAL A 130 16.39 20.29 1.80
N ILE A 131 15.10 20.52 2.13
CA ILE A 131 14.60 21.84 2.48
C ILE A 131 15.22 22.31 3.81
N PRO A 132 15.81 23.53 3.86
CA PRO A 132 16.54 23.96 5.05
C PRO A 132 15.67 24.12 6.29
N ASN A 133 14.41 24.55 6.15
CA ASN A 133 13.54 24.88 7.27
C ASN A 133 12.46 23.78 7.52
N LYS A 134 12.92 22.56 7.77
CA LYS A 134 12.06 21.39 7.97
C LYS A 134 11.09 21.56 9.15
N GLY A 135 11.50 22.19 10.23
CA GLY A 135 10.68 22.41 11.40
C GLY A 135 9.46 23.29 11.13
N LEU A 136 9.61 24.32 10.30
CA LEU A 136 8.49 25.16 9.88
C LEU A 136 7.48 24.36 9.06
N LEU A 137 7.95 23.54 8.13
CA LEU A 137 7.06 22.72 7.32
C LEU A 137 6.29 21.69 8.17
N GLN A 138 6.98 21.03 9.10
CA GLN A 138 6.31 20.11 10.02
C GLN A 138 5.29 20.81 10.90
N PHE A 139 5.58 22.02 11.36
CA PHE A 139 4.62 22.85 12.11
C PHE A 139 3.38 23.18 11.25
N GLU A 140 3.55 23.57 9.99
CA GLU A 140 2.41 23.86 9.10
C GLU A 140 1.58 22.60 8.81
N PHE A 141 2.20 21.43 8.63
CA PHE A 141 1.46 20.17 8.52
C PHE A 141 0.61 19.89 9.76
N ASN A 142 1.21 19.99 10.94
CA ASN A 142 0.48 19.75 12.19
C ASN A 142 -0.68 20.73 12.35
N ARG A 143 -0.46 22.02 12.05
CA ARG A 143 -1.53 23.04 12.13
C ARG A 143 -2.72 22.71 11.22
N ILE A 144 -2.47 22.18 10.03
CA ILE A 144 -3.53 21.77 9.10
C ILE A 144 -4.25 20.52 9.63
N TYR A 145 -3.51 19.54 10.13
CA TYR A 145 -4.09 18.32 10.67
C TYR A 145 -4.93 18.58 11.92
N ASP A 146 -4.43 19.40 12.85
CA ASP A 146 -5.17 19.81 14.04
C ASP A 146 -6.47 20.55 13.67
N GLY A 147 -6.39 21.45 12.69
CA GLY A 147 -7.56 22.15 12.16
C GLY A 147 -8.60 21.22 11.53
N ALA A 148 -8.15 20.25 10.76
CA ALA A 148 -9.02 19.22 10.14
C ALA A 148 -9.68 18.33 11.21
N GLN A 149 -8.92 17.94 12.24
CA GLN A 149 -9.41 17.14 13.35
C GLN A 149 -10.49 17.88 14.15
N ILE A 150 -10.24 19.12 14.54
CA ILE A 150 -11.21 19.96 15.24
C ILE A 150 -12.49 20.14 14.41
N ALA A 151 -12.36 20.36 13.09
CA ALA A 151 -13.50 20.49 12.21
C ALA A 151 -14.32 19.18 12.16
N TYR A 152 -13.67 18.03 12.08
CA TYR A 152 -14.31 16.72 12.09
C TYR A 152 -15.09 16.46 13.38
N GLU A 153 -14.48 16.71 14.53
CA GLU A 153 -15.11 16.56 15.84
C GLU A 153 -16.34 17.49 16.00
N ASN A 154 -16.21 18.74 15.54
CA ASN A 154 -17.32 19.68 15.56
C ASN A 154 -18.50 19.21 14.68
N LEU A 155 -18.19 18.66 13.49
CA LEU A 155 -19.22 18.13 12.59
C LEU A 155 -19.93 16.92 13.21
N LEU A 156 -19.19 16.02 13.86
CA LEU A 156 -19.80 14.89 14.59
C LEU A 156 -20.68 15.34 15.74
N ASN A 157 -20.25 16.35 16.50
CA ASN A 157 -21.01 16.90 17.63
C ASN A 157 -22.31 17.60 17.20
N HIS A 158 -22.40 18.03 15.94
CA HIS A 158 -23.62 18.60 15.36
C HIS A 158 -24.52 17.57 14.66
N GLU A 159 -24.43 16.30 15.07
CA GLU A 159 -25.26 15.17 14.56
C GLU A 159 -25.13 14.92 13.04
N LEU A 160 -24.07 15.42 12.41
CA LEU A 160 -23.78 15.03 11.04
C LEU A 160 -23.42 13.55 10.99
N THR A 161 -23.87 12.88 9.92
CA THR A 161 -23.51 11.47 9.76
C THR A 161 -21.99 11.31 9.63
N MET A 162 -21.43 10.25 10.19
CA MET A 162 -20.01 9.93 10.08
C MET A 162 -19.53 9.94 8.63
N GLU A 163 -20.37 9.49 7.69
CA GLU A 163 -20.08 9.52 6.27
C GLU A 163 -19.84 10.93 5.72
N ASN A 164 -20.66 11.91 6.12
CA ASN A 164 -20.53 13.28 5.63
C ASN A 164 -19.33 14.00 6.27
N ALA A 165 -19.06 13.76 7.54
CA ALA A 165 -17.88 14.27 8.22
C ALA A 165 -16.58 13.69 7.63
N ASP A 166 -16.55 12.38 7.39
CA ASP A 166 -15.38 11.71 6.81
C ASP A 166 -15.10 12.15 5.37
N LYS A 167 -16.14 12.36 4.54
CA LYS A 167 -15.95 12.91 3.18
C LYS A 167 -15.25 14.26 3.19
N GLY A 168 -15.64 15.17 4.08
CA GLY A 168 -15.00 16.49 4.20
C GLY A 168 -13.52 16.36 4.54
N ILE A 169 -13.17 15.48 5.45
CA ILE A 169 -11.77 15.21 5.84
C ILE A 169 -10.99 14.50 4.73
N GLN A 170 -11.58 13.53 4.04
CA GLN A 170 -10.95 12.86 2.92
C GLN A 170 -10.66 13.84 1.77
N ASP A 171 -11.58 14.74 1.46
CA ASP A 171 -11.39 15.77 0.45
C ASP A 171 -10.27 16.75 0.85
N LEU A 172 -10.20 17.15 2.11
CA LEU A 172 -9.09 17.94 2.66
C LEU A 172 -7.76 17.20 2.57
N LYS A 173 -7.70 15.92 2.92
CA LYS A 173 -6.51 15.09 2.77
C LYS A 173 -6.05 14.99 1.32
N ILE A 174 -6.99 14.83 0.38
CA ILE A 174 -6.70 14.77 -1.07
C ILE A 174 -6.20 16.13 -1.58
N LEU A 175 -6.82 17.22 -1.17
CA LEU A 175 -6.40 18.58 -1.52
C LEU A 175 -4.98 18.88 -1.01
N LEU A 176 -4.68 18.46 0.22
CA LEU A 176 -3.35 18.63 0.82
C LEU A 176 -2.28 17.86 0.04
N VAL A 177 -2.60 16.63 -0.38
CA VAL A 177 -1.70 15.83 -1.22
C VAL A 177 -1.46 16.51 -2.56
N ARG A 178 -2.51 17.00 -3.24
CA ARG A 178 -2.38 17.75 -4.49
C ARG A 178 -1.58 19.04 -4.34
N PHE A 179 -1.76 19.73 -3.23
CA PHE A 179 -0.96 20.91 -2.91
C PHE A 179 0.51 20.53 -2.74
N LEU A 180 0.82 19.45 -2.03
CA LEU A 180 2.18 18.95 -1.89
C LEU A 180 2.78 18.48 -3.22
N GLU A 181 1.99 17.82 -4.08
CA GLU A 181 2.39 17.41 -5.42
C GLU A 181 2.63 18.61 -6.35
N SER A 182 1.94 19.74 -6.14
CA SER A 182 2.15 20.96 -6.93
C SER A 182 3.38 21.76 -6.53
N TYR A 183 3.92 21.51 -5.33
CA TYR A 183 5.17 22.09 -4.82
C TYR A 183 6.33 21.07 -4.77
N SER A 184 6.07 19.84 -5.23
CA SER A 184 7.08 18.76 -5.33
C SER A 184 7.48 18.50 -6.85
#